data_db56f20f2c2dded6fc11547293a01cbb
#
_entry.id   db56f20f2c2dded6fc11547293a01cbb
#
_cell.length_a   1.000
_cell.length_b   1.000
_cell.length_c   1.000
_cell.angle_alpha   90.00
_cell.angle_beta   90.00
_cell.angle_gamma   90.00
#
_symmetry.space_group_name_H-M   'P 1'
#
loop_
_entity.id
_entity.type
_entity.pdbx_description
1 polymer ?
#
loop_
_entity_poly.entity_id
_entity_poly.type
_entity_poly.pdbx_seq_one_letter_code
_entity_poly.pdbx_strand_id
1 'polypeptide(L)'
;KNEDKKSVGITAVTPLGLFRIIKPYLARIDNIHCLEEYLYSKEIGVAGQVDCIAEYRGKLSVIDFKTSTKQRDANYNYANFLQTSAYAKMYEELYPNQKIEQTVILATCEDGFVQEWIHTEDKIKEHQEKFYQHTQEFFERNNINS
;
A
#
# COMPACT_ATOMS: atom_id res chain seq x y z
N LYS A 1 -10.51 -15.32 -32.22
CA LYS A 1 -10.04 -15.18 -32.15
C LYS A 1 -9.46 -15.03 -31.69
N ASN A 2 -9.39 -14.86 -31.76
CA ASN A 2 -8.70 -14.59 -31.51
C ASN A 2 -8.34 -14.13 -31.34
N GLU A 3 -8.22 -13.76 -31.58
CA GLU A 3 -7.67 -13.16 -31.58
C GLU A 3 -7.81 -12.71 -31.06
N ASP A 4 -8.30 -12.65 -31.23
CA ASP A 4 -8.24 -12.14 -30.81
C ASP A 4 -8.16 -12.03 -29.91
N LYS A 5 -8.28 -12.48 -29.76
CA LYS A 5 -7.90 -12.24 -28.93
C LYS A 5 -7.18 -11.87 -28.68
N LYS A 6 -6.88 -11.57 -29.17
CA LYS A 6 -6.02 -11.07 -29.17
C LYS A 6 -5.80 -9.89 -29.06
N SER A 7 -6.06 -9.48 -29.39
CA SER A 7 -5.62 -8.22 -29.33
C SER A 7 -6.24 -7.46 -28.44
N VAL A 8 -7.17 -7.66 -28.38
CA VAL A 8 -7.88 -7.04 -27.61
C VAL A 8 -7.45 -6.96 -26.33
N GLY A 9 -7.52 -7.82 -25.76
CA GLY A 9 -7.30 -7.79 -24.47
C GLY A 9 -6.06 -7.28 -24.07
N ILE A 10 -5.25 -7.19 -24.94
CA ILE A 10 -4.04 -6.73 -24.66
C ILE A 10 -4.02 -5.36 -24.33
N THR A 11 -4.84 -4.62 -24.95
CA THR A 11 -4.72 -3.20 -24.84
C THR A 11 -5.19 -2.72 -23.51
N ALA A 12 -6.33 -3.07 -23.09
CA ALA A 12 -6.84 -2.53 -21.86
C ALA A 12 -7.73 -3.53 -21.18
N VAL A 13 -7.49 -3.73 -19.91
CA VAL A 13 -8.35 -4.57 -19.12
C VAL A 13 -9.47 -3.67 -18.60
N THR A 14 -10.71 -4.10 -18.76
CA THR A 14 -11.84 -3.34 -18.29
C THR A 14 -11.83 -3.30 -16.76
N PRO A 15 -12.55 -2.36 -16.14
CA PRO A 15 -12.68 -2.35 -14.68
C PRO A 15 -13.20 -3.68 -14.13
N LEU A 16 -14.14 -4.31 -14.83
CA LEU A 16 -14.64 -5.60 -14.40
C LEU A 16 -13.56 -6.68 -14.51
N GLY A 17 -12.74 -6.63 -15.55
CA GLY A 17 -11.64 -7.55 -15.72
C GLY A 17 -10.60 -7.38 -14.63
N LEU A 18 -10.28 -6.13 -14.27
CA LEU A 18 -9.36 -5.86 -13.18
C LEU A 18 -9.90 -6.41 -11.87
N PHE A 19 -11.21 -6.23 -11.63
CA PHE A 19 -11.81 -6.75 -10.42
C PHE A 19 -11.71 -8.28 -10.36
N ARG A 20 -11.89 -8.94 -11.50
CA ARG A 20 -11.82 -10.40 -11.52
C ARG A 20 -10.44 -10.93 -11.16
N ILE A 21 -9.39 -10.27 -11.63
CA ILE A 21 -8.04 -10.75 -11.33
C ILE A 21 -7.63 -10.45 -9.90
N ILE A 22 -8.17 -9.40 -9.28
CA ILE A 22 -7.81 -9.09 -7.90
C ILE A 22 -8.70 -9.81 -6.88
N LYS A 23 -9.85 -10.29 -7.32
CA LYS A 23 -10.83 -10.89 -6.42
C LYS A 23 -10.27 -11.98 -5.50
N PRO A 24 -9.43 -12.90 -5.98
CA PRO A 24 -8.87 -13.93 -5.08
C PRO A 24 -8.03 -13.32 -3.96
N TYR A 25 -7.41 -12.16 -4.22
CA TYR A 25 -6.60 -11.49 -3.21
C TYR A 25 -7.49 -10.80 -2.19
N LEU A 26 -8.62 -10.23 -2.65
CA LEU A 26 -9.57 -9.58 -1.75
C LEU A 26 -10.16 -10.59 -0.77
N ALA A 27 -10.25 -11.85 -1.17
CA ALA A 27 -10.77 -12.91 -0.30
C ALA A 27 -9.84 -13.18 0.90
N ARG A 28 -8.61 -12.67 0.87
CA ARG A 28 -7.66 -12.82 1.97
C ARG A 28 -7.85 -11.75 3.04
N ILE A 29 -8.74 -10.78 2.78
CA ILE A 29 -8.99 -9.66 3.68
C ILE A 29 -10.18 -9.97 4.57
N ASP A 30 -10.02 -9.73 5.87
CA ASP A 30 -11.08 -9.94 6.84
C ASP A 30 -10.95 -8.90 7.94
N ASN A 31 -11.99 -8.76 8.75
CA ASN A 31 -12.01 -7.87 9.91
C ASN A 31 -11.45 -6.48 9.61
N ILE A 32 -12.18 -5.76 8.76
CA ILE A 32 -11.75 -4.43 8.33
C ILE A 32 -11.89 -3.43 9.47
N HIS A 33 -10.78 -2.75 9.77
CA HIS A 33 -10.74 -1.72 10.80
C HIS A 33 -10.88 -0.32 10.22
N CYS A 34 -10.27 -0.07 9.06
CA CYS A 34 -10.32 1.24 8.41
C CYS A 34 -10.47 1.08 6.91
N LEU A 35 -11.29 1.93 6.29
CA LEU A 35 -11.40 2.01 4.84
C LEU A 35 -11.36 3.49 4.48
N GLU A 36 -10.39 3.88 3.65
CA GLU A 36 -10.26 5.24 3.15
C GLU A 36 -10.37 6.28 4.26
N GLU A 37 -9.63 6.07 5.34
CA GLU A 37 -9.66 6.97 6.49
C GLU A 37 -8.37 7.75 6.60
N TYR A 38 -8.48 8.97 7.12
CA TYR A 38 -7.32 9.80 7.34
C TYR A 38 -6.65 9.42 8.66
N LEU A 39 -5.33 9.29 8.59
CA LEU A 39 -4.51 9.01 9.76
C LEU A 39 -3.49 10.14 9.89
N TYR A 40 -2.90 10.26 11.06
CA TYR A 40 -1.86 11.27 11.25
C TYR A 40 -0.88 10.81 12.30
N SER A 41 0.30 11.40 12.27
CA SER A 41 1.32 11.18 13.29
C SER A 41 1.73 12.54 13.84
N LYS A 42 1.48 12.76 15.13
CA LYS A 42 1.94 13.98 15.77
C LYS A 42 3.46 13.95 15.91
N GLU A 43 4.01 12.78 16.13
CA GLU A 43 5.43 12.63 16.33
C GLU A 43 6.22 13.06 15.10
N ILE A 44 5.76 12.68 13.91
CA ILE A 44 6.46 12.99 12.68
C ILE A 44 5.94 14.26 12.03
N GLY A 45 4.69 14.61 12.29
CA GLY A 45 4.08 15.79 11.70
C GLY A 45 3.54 15.56 10.30
N VAL A 46 2.97 14.38 10.06
CA VAL A 46 2.43 14.03 8.74
C VAL A 46 1.04 13.44 8.87
N ALA A 47 0.31 13.48 7.77
CA ALA A 47 -1.03 12.92 7.70
C ALA A 47 -1.23 12.33 6.31
N GLY A 48 -2.18 11.42 6.18
CA GLY A 48 -2.52 10.85 4.88
C GLY A 48 -3.74 9.96 4.98
N GLN A 49 -4.25 9.56 3.82
CA GLN A 49 -5.42 8.71 3.76
C GLN A 49 -4.97 7.29 3.44
N VAL A 50 -5.27 6.36 4.34
CA VAL A 50 -4.94 4.96 4.14
C VAL A 50 -6.08 4.31 3.36
N ASP A 51 -5.75 3.39 2.46
CA ASP A 51 -6.78 2.68 1.70
C ASP A 51 -7.53 1.72 2.62
N CYS A 52 -6.80 0.88 3.34
CA CYS A 52 -7.44 -0.17 4.14
C CYS A 52 -6.52 -0.64 5.27
N ILE A 53 -7.09 -0.83 6.44
CA ILE A 53 -6.41 -1.54 7.52
C ILE A 53 -7.32 -2.67 7.93
N ALA A 54 -6.83 -3.89 7.80
CA ALA A 54 -7.61 -5.10 8.01
C ALA A 54 -6.68 -6.28 8.20
N GLU A 55 -7.25 -7.43 8.53
CA GLU A 55 -6.46 -8.65 8.55
C GLU A 55 -6.28 -9.13 7.12
N TYR A 56 -5.07 -9.43 6.76
CA TYR A 56 -4.74 -10.03 5.46
C TYR A 56 -4.04 -11.34 5.75
N ARG A 57 -4.65 -12.43 5.37
CA ARG A 57 -4.18 -13.79 5.72
C ARG A 57 -4.01 -13.90 7.23
N GLY A 58 -4.95 -13.31 7.98
CA GLY A 58 -5.00 -13.43 9.44
C GLY A 58 -4.09 -12.51 10.22
N LYS A 59 -3.38 -11.59 9.54
CA LYS A 59 -2.48 -10.65 10.22
C LYS A 59 -2.93 -9.22 9.99
N LEU A 60 -2.93 -8.41 11.05
CA LEU A 60 -3.36 -7.02 10.95
C LEU A 60 -2.39 -6.26 10.04
N SER A 61 -2.92 -5.67 9.00
CA SER A 61 -2.11 -5.15 7.90
C SER A 61 -2.57 -3.78 7.44
N VAL A 62 -1.61 -2.99 6.96
CA VAL A 62 -1.92 -1.82 6.13
C VAL A 62 -1.94 -2.35 4.71
N ILE A 63 -3.05 -2.15 4.02
CA ILE A 63 -3.23 -2.65 2.66
C ILE A 63 -3.43 -1.48 1.71
N ASP A 64 -2.64 -1.44 0.64
CA ASP A 64 -2.70 -0.38 -0.34
C ASP A 64 -2.97 -0.98 -1.70
N PHE A 65 -3.94 -0.41 -2.42
CA PHE A 65 -4.30 -0.90 -3.75
C PHE A 65 -3.76 0.03 -4.80
N LYS A 66 -3.09 -0.54 -5.79
CA LYS A 66 -2.52 0.24 -6.89
C LYS A 66 -2.95 -0.34 -8.22
N THR A 67 -2.99 0.51 -9.24
CA THR A 67 -3.17 0.04 -10.60
C THR A 67 -1.92 0.44 -11.38
N SER A 68 -1.56 -0.36 -12.35
CA SER A 68 -0.37 -0.12 -13.15
C SER A 68 -0.60 -0.64 -14.55
N THR A 69 0.09 -0.05 -15.54
CA THR A 69 -0.02 -0.55 -16.91
C THR A 69 0.69 -1.88 -17.05
N LYS A 70 1.77 -2.08 -16.29
CA LYS A 70 2.52 -3.32 -16.34
C LYS A 70 3.13 -3.60 -14.98
N GLN A 71 3.71 -4.76 -14.84
CA GLN A 71 4.39 -5.12 -13.59
C GLN A 71 5.60 -4.23 -13.37
N ARG A 72 5.88 -3.93 -12.12
CA ARG A 72 6.96 -3.04 -11.72
C ARG A 72 7.85 -3.73 -10.70
N ASP A 73 9.09 -3.28 -10.59
CA ASP A 73 10.03 -3.87 -9.63
C ASP A 73 9.97 -3.15 -8.27
N ALA A 74 10.79 -3.61 -7.35
CA ALA A 74 10.82 -3.05 -6.01
C ALA A 74 11.28 -1.59 -5.99
N ASN A 75 12.20 -1.23 -6.88
CA ASN A 75 12.67 0.16 -6.93
C ASN A 75 11.55 1.10 -7.31
N TYR A 76 10.73 0.71 -8.27
CA TYR A 76 9.59 1.52 -8.69
C TYR A 76 8.60 1.68 -7.54
N ASN A 77 8.43 0.64 -6.73
CA ASN A 77 7.45 0.64 -5.66
C ASN A 77 8.00 1.15 -4.33
N TYR A 78 9.26 1.55 -4.28
CA TYR A 78 9.90 1.90 -3.02
C TYR A 78 9.16 3.01 -2.26
N ALA A 79 8.73 4.05 -2.97
CA ALA A 79 7.98 5.14 -2.32
C ALA A 79 6.68 4.63 -1.70
N ASN A 80 6.04 3.64 -2.34
CA ASN A 80 4.82 3.05 -1.81
C ASN A 80 5.13 2.25 -0.54
N PHE A 81 6.28 1.59 -0.49
CA PHE A 81 6.69 0.86 0.71
C PHE A 81 6.88 1.82 1.88
N LEU A 82 7.51 2.97 1.63
CA LEU A 82 7.70 3.98 2.67
C LEU A 82 6.36 4.51 3.15
N GLN A 83 5.44 4.75 2.24
CA GLN A 83 4.13 5.30 2.57
C GLN A 83 3.30 4.32 3.42
N THR A 84 3.25 3.05 3.04
CA THR A 84 2.47 2.08 3.80
C THR A 84 3.07 1.86 5.19
N SER A 85 4.39 1.91 5.30
CA SER A 85 5.04 1.77 6.60
C SER A 85 4.78 3.00 7.47
N ALA A 86 4.68 4.18 6.87
CA ALA A 86 4.30 5.39 7.61
C ALA A 86 2.87 5.27 8.12
N TYR A 87 1.96 4.73 7.32
CA TYR A 87 0.58 4.52 7.77
C TYR A 87 0.53 3.57 8.95
N ALA A 88 1.38 2.53 8.97
CA ALA A 88 1.45 1.63 10.11
C ALA A 88 1.79 2.39 11.38
N LYS A 89 2.76 3.31 11.30
CA LYS A 89 3.14 4.11 12.44
C LYS A 89 2.00 5.04 12.88
N MET A 90 1.36 5.70 11.92
CA MET A 90 0.25 6.59 12.23
C MET A 90 -0.88 5.84 12.94
N TYR A 91 -1.20 4.65 12.45
CA TYR A 91 -2.28 3.85 13.02
C TYR A 91 -1.92 3.42 14.45
N GLU A 92 -0.69 2.98 14.66
CA GLU A 92 -0.27 2.53 15.98
C GLU A 92 -0.20 3.67 16.98
N GLU A 93 0.06 4.89 16.54
CA GLU A 93 0.02 6.06 17.43
C GLU A 93 -1.41 6.35 17.87
N LEU A 94 -2.36 6.20 16.96
CA LEU A 94 -3.77 6.45 17.27
C LEU A 94 -4.40 5.32 18.07
N TYR A 95 -3.92 4.11 17.87
CA TYR A 95 -4.46 2.92 18.53
C TYR A 95 -3.31 2.12 19.16
N PRO A 96 -2.78 2.58 20.31
CA PRO A 96 -1.55 2.00 20.88
C PRO A 96 -1.64 0.54 21.27
N ASN A 97 -2.86 0.01 21.43
CA ASN A 97 -3.02 -1.39 21.79
C ASN A 97 -3.02 -2.32 20.59
N GLN A 98 -2.87 -1.79 19.39
CA GLN A 98 -2.87 -2.58 18.18
C GLN A 98 -1.52 -2.49 17.48
N LYS A 99 -1.10 -3.59 16.91
CA LYS A 99 0.18 -3.64 16.22
C LYS A 99 -0.03 -4.10 14.79
N ILE A 100 0.51 -3.33 13.86
CA ILE A 100 0.49 -3.71 12.45
C ILE A 100 1.58 -4.75 12.23
N GLU A 101 1.20 -5.93 11.77
CA GLU A 101 2.12 -7.03 11.60
C GLU A 101 2.74 -7.09 10.22
N GLN A 102 2.08 -6.50 9.23
CA GLN A 102 2.63 -6.48 7.87
C GLN A 102 2.02 -5.34 7.05
N THR A 103 2.72 -4.98 5.99
CA THR A 103 2.17 -4.07 4.99
C THR A 103 1.99 -4.86 3.70
N VAL A 104 0.91 -4.56 2.98
CA VAL A 104 0.57 -5.28 1.77
C VAL A 104 0.26 -4.26 0.67
N ILE A 105 0.90 -4.40 -0.47
CA ILE A 105 0.55 -3.63 -1.65
C ILE A 105 0.06 -4.61 -2.70
N LEU A 106 -1.14 -4.38 -3.18
CA LEU A 106 -1.73 -5.19 -4.23
C LEU A 106 -1.81 -4.32 -5.48
N ALA A 107 -1.01 -4.63 -6.48
CA ALA A 107 -0.97 -3.88 -7.72
C ALA A 107 -1.63 -4.67 -8.83
N THR A 108 -2.74 -4.15 -9.33
CA THR A 108 -3.47 -4.78 -10.43
C THR A 108 -2.92 -4.20 -11.73
N CYS A 109 -2.39 -5.06 -12.57
CA CYS A 109 -1.72 -4.63 -13.79
C CYS A 109 -2.58 -4.88 -15.01
N GLU A 110 -2.53 -3.96 -15.96
CA GLU A 110 -3.33 -4.07 -17.18
C GLU A 110 -2.90 -5.24 -18.05
N ASP A 111 -1.73 -5.80 -17.80
CA ASP A 111 -1.27 -7.00 -18.49
C ASP A 111 -1.91 -8.28 -17.91
N GLY A 112 -2.80 -8.15 -16.94
CA GLY A 112 -3.55 -9.28 -16.40
C GLY A 112 -2.95 -9.90 -15.14
N PHE A 113 -1.89 -9.31 -14.59
CA PHE A 113 -1.25 -9.85 -13.41
C PHE A 113 -1.53 -9.00 -12.17
N VAL A 114 -1.46 -9.64 -11.00
CA VAL A 114 -1.50 -8.92 -9.73
C VAL A 114 -0.15 -9.13 -9.07
N GLN A 115 0.47 -8.05 -8.67
CA GLN A 115 1.69 -8.12 -7.87
C GLN A 115 1.31 -7.93 -6.41
N GLU A 116 1.79 -8.82 -5.57
CA GLU A 116 1.53 -8.76 -4.14
C GLU A 116 2.85 -8.53 -3.43
N TRP A 117 2.97 -7.37 -2.77
CA TRP A 117 4.18 -7.03 -2.02
C TRP A 117 3.85 -7.06 -0.54
N ILE A 118 4.45 -7.99 0.19
CA ILE A 118 4.21 -8.12 1.62
C ILE A 118 5.52 -7.89 2.36
N HIS A 119 5.49 -6.98 3.34
CA HIS A 119 6.64 -6.74 4.19
C HIS A 119 6.24 -6.91 5.64
N THR A 120 7.14 -7.48 6.44
CA THR A 120 6.90 -7.71 7.84
C THR A 120 7.81 -6.83 8.69
N GLU A 121 7.84 -7.10 9.98
CA GLU A 121 8.38 -6.17 10.97
C GLU A 121 9.72 -5.51 10.64
N ASP A 122 10.71 -6.27 10.26
CA ASP A 122 12.02 -5.69 10.00
C ASP A 122 12.01 -4.71 8.85
N LYS A 123 11.32 -5.07 7.78
CA LYS A 123 11.22 -4.19 6.62
C LYS A 123 10.36 -2.97 6.92
N ILE A 124 9.31 -3.15 7.70
CA ILE A 124 8.45 -2.03 8.09
C ILE A 124 9.28 -1.01 8.85
N LYS A 125 10.09 -1.47 9.81
CA LYS A 125 10.91 -0.55 10.59
C LYS A 125 11.95 0.15 9.73
N GLU A 126 12.56 -0.57 8.81
CA GLU A 126 13.54 0.01 7.91
C GLU A 126 12.90 1.11 7.07
N HIS A 127 11.71 0.84 6.53
CA HIS A 127 11.00 1.82 5.72
C HIS A 127 10.49 3.00 6.53
N GLN A 128 10.08 2.77 7.77
CA GLN A 128 9.66 3.86 8.65
C GLN A 128 10.82 4.79 8.95
N GLU A 129 12.00 4.23 9.18
CA GLU A 129 13.20 5.02 9.46
C GLU A 129 13.53 5.89 8.25
N LYS A 130 13.46 5.31 7.05
CA LYS A 130 13.75 6.06 5.82
C LYS A 130 12.72 7.15 5.58
N PHE A 131 11.46 6.84 5.83
CA PHE A 131 10.39 7.82 5.69
C PHE A 131 10.64 8.98 6.65
N TYR A 132 11.01 8.68 7.88
CA TYR A 132 11.28 9.71 8.88
C TYR A 132 12.44 10.62 8.44
N GLN A 133 13.51 10.03 7.91
CA GLN A 133 14.63 10.81 7.39
C GLN A 133 14.19 11.75 6.28
N HIS A 134 13.41 11.25 5.33
CA HIS A 134 12.91 12.09 4.24
C HIS A 134 12.05 13.23 4.76
N THR A 135 11.24 12.97 5.76
CA THR A 135 10.37 13.98 6.35
C THR A 135 11.20 15.08 7.02
N GLN A 136 12.23 14.69 7.76
CA GLN A 136 13.10 15.66 8.41
C GLN A 136 13.83 16.53 7.40
N GLU A 137 14.33 15.91 6.32
CA GLU A 137 14.99 16.65 5.25
C GLU A 137 14.02 17.62 4.58
N PHE A 138 12.78 17.22 4.37
CA PHE A 138 11.78 18.08 3.77
C PHE A 138 11.51 19.29 4.67
N PHE A 139 11.34 19.09 5.97
CA PHE A 139 11.08 20.17 6.90
C PHE A 139 12.25 21.13 6.98
N GLU A 140 13.46 20.62 7.01
CA GLU A 140 14.65 21.47 7.06
C GLU A 140 14.79 22.29 5.78
N ARG A 141 14.61 21.66 4.63
CA ARG A 141 14.73 22.33 3.33
C ARG A 141 13.71 23.44 3.17
N ASN A 142 12.54 23.23 3.75
CA ASN A 142 11.44 24.20 3.61
C ASN A 142 11.27 25.09 4.83
N ASN A 143 12.18 24.97 5.80
CA ASN A 143 12.17 25.82 6.99
C ASN A 143 10.83 25.77 7.72
N ILE A 144 10.24 24.58 7.79
CA ILE A 144 8.93 24.42 8.38
C ILE A 144 8.95 23.94 9.82
N ASN A 145 9.98 23.20 10.22
CA ASN A 145 9.98 22.64 11.56
C ASN A 145 10.21 23.77 12.55
N SER A 146 9.76 23.60 13.70
CA SER A 146 9.88 24.65 14.69
C SER A 146 10.37 24.13 15.99
#